data_3e15f82d6ab01f1032166b58d85d2682
#
_entry.id   3e15f82d6ab01f1032166b58d85d2682
#
_cell.length_a   1.000
_cell.length_b   1.000
_cell.length_c   1.000
_cell.angle_alpha   90.00
_cell.angle_beta   90.00
_cell.angle_gamma   90.00
#
_symmetry.space_group_name_H-M   'P 1'
#
loop_
_entity.id
_entity.type
_entity.pdbx_description
1 polymer ?
#
loop_
_entity_poly.entity_id
_entity_poly.type
_entity_poly.pdbx_seq_one_letter_code
_entity_poly.pdbx_strand_id
1 'polypeptide(L)'
;DLNWALPAVMVTEGELLAFFLSVEVARRYLGTAFETPLRSAVEKITAGLKGQVQVSLEELRACYVVATPPVVTVKEELLLDLHRAIQNCRQVEIQYYTASRDARQTRVVEPYHLCNLRGDWYLIAFDHMRGEMRTFHAGRVERWTLLPCGFQKDPDFSVEKWMAQAFQAERGDEPVEVVIRFDAYQARYIRERCWHPTQESEEMPDGGLLLRFHTGGLAEVRRWVMSYGSHAEVLAPEGLRREVAEEA
;
A
#
# COMPACT_ATOMS: atom_id res chain seq x y z
N ASP A 1 9.85 -5.31 29.52
CA ASP A 1 9.41 -3.89 29.47
C ASP A 1 10.65 -3.00 29.57
N LEU A 2 11.15 -2.57 28.42
CA LEU A 2 12.22 -1.57 28.35
C LEU A 2 11.56 -0.19 28.37
N ASN A 3 11.56 0.45 29.54
CA ASN A 3 11.18 1.85 29.67
C ASN A 3 12.31 2.74 29.11
N TRP A 4 12.17 3.22 27.90
CA TRP A 4 13.07 4.22 27.32
C TRP A 4 12.61 5.62 27.77
N ALA A 5 13.48 6.37 28.43
CA ALA A 5 13.27 7.80 28.66
C ALA A 5 13.87 8.57 27.48
N LEU A 6 13.05 9.37 26.81
CA LEU A 6 13.55 10.32 25.80
C LEU A 6 14.19 11.52 26.54
N PRO A 7 15.41 11.95 26.19
CA PRO A 7 15.97 13.21 26.69
C PRO A 7 15.11 14.39 26.19
N ALA A 8 15.21 15.54 26.86
CA ALA A 8 14.54 16.75 26.41
C ALA A 8 15.01 17.10 24.98
N VAL A 9 14.07 17.15 24.05
CA VAL A 9 14.32 17.49 22.65
C VAL A 9 13.77 18.90 22.41
N MET A 10 14.60 19.78 21.83
CA MET A 10 14.19 21.08 21.35
C MET A 10 13.60 20.91 19.96
N VAL A 11 12.36 21.35 19.75
CA VAL A 11 11.68 21.31 18.45
C VAL A 11 11.19 22.71 18.09
N THR A 12 11.25 23.03 16.81
CA THR A 12 10.66 24.25 16.24
C THR A 12 9.15 24.06 16.06
N GLU A 13 8.42 25.15 15.87
CA GLU A 13 6.98 25.11 15.55
C GLU A 13 6.70 24.29 14.28
N GLY A 14 7.53 24.47 13.23
CA GLY A 14 7.39 23.72 11.98
C GLY A 14 7.61 22.22 12.14
N GLU A 15 8.60 21.80 12.93
CA GLU A 15 8.85 20.38 13.24
C GLU A 15 7.70 19.77 14.05
N LEU A 16 7.14 20.54 14.99
CA LEU A 16 6.00 20.11 15.77
C LEU A 16 4.75 19.94 14.90
N LEU A 17 4.49 20.90 14.00
CA LEU A 17 3.41 20.81 13.02
C LEU A 17 3.57 19.59 12.11
N ALA A 18 4.77 19.36 11.55
CA ALA A 18 5.07 18.22 10.73
C ALA A 18 4.86 16.89 11.49
N PHE A 19 5.27 16.83 12.76
CA PHE A 19 5.03 15.68 13.62
C PHE A 19 3.53 15.39 13.78
N PHE A 20 2.72 16.40 14.13
CA PHE A 20 1.27 16.22 14.29
C PHE A 20 0.55 15.83 13.00
N LEU A 21 0.90 16.43 11.86
CA LEU A 21 0.35 16.06 10.57
C LEU A 21 0.71 14.60 10.22
N SER A 22 1.96 14.19 10.49
CA SER A 22 2.40 12.80 10.32
C SER A 22 1.59 11.83 11.18
N VAL A 23 1.29 12.20 12.42
CA VAL A 23 0.45 11.41 13.33
C VAL A 23 -0.98 11.26 12.79
N GLU A 24 -1.59 12.36 12.31
CA GLU A 24 -2.95 12.30 11.74
C GLU A 24 -3.00 11.46 10.45
N VAL A 25 -1.98 11.57 9.60
CA VAL A 25 -1.82 10.70 8.42
C VAL A 25 -1.65 9.24 8.86
N ALA A 26 -0.70 8.96 9.76
CA ALA A 26 -0.42 7.61 10.26
C ALA A 26 -1.67 6.98 10.87
N ARG A 27 -2.41 7.71 11.73
CA ARG A 27 -3.63 7.22 12.37
C ARG A 27 -4.67 6.76 11.35
N ARG A 28 -4.79 7.45 10.22
CA ARG A 28 -5.77 7.15 9.20
C ARG A 28 -5.32 6.07 8.22
N TYR A 29 -4.02 6.01 7.90
CA TYR A 29 -3.48 5.04 6.94
C TYR A 29 -3.06 3.71 7.58
N LEU A 30 -2.63 3.71 8.85
CA LEU A 30 -2.23 2.48 9.54
C LEU A 30 -3.43 1.66 10.05
N GLY A 31 -4.65 2.22 10.00
CA GLY A 31 -5.86 1.59 10.50
C GLY A 31 -5.88 1.48 12.02
N THR A 32 -6.85 0.75 12.54
CA THR A 32 -7.08 0.60 13.99
C THR A 32 -5.95 -0.13 14.72
N ALA A 33 -5.14 -0.93 14.00
CA ALA A 33 -4.07 -1.75 14.57
C ALA A 33 -3.04 -0.97 15.37
N PHE A 34 -2.68 0.24 14.93
CA PHE A 34 -1.67 1.06 15.60
C PHE A 34 -2.24 2.31 16.28
N GLU A 35 -3.57 2.48 16.32
CA GLU A 35 -4.18 3.69 16.86
C GLU A 35 -3.88 3.89 18.34
N THR A 36 -4.02 2.84 19.15
CA THR A 36 -3.79 2.91 20.61
C THR A 36 -2.31 3.14 20.95
N PRO A 37 -1.34 2.38 20.40
CA PRO A 37 0.09 2.64 20.60
C PRO A 37 0.51 4.04 20.13
N LEU A 38 0.00 4.48 18.96
CA LEU A 38 0.32 5.79 18.40
C LEU A 38 -0.20 6.92 19.30
N ARG A 39 -1.45 6.84 19.75
CA ARG A 39 -2.05 7.81 20.66
C ARG A 39 -1.26 7.90 21.97
N SER A 40 -0.93 6.77 22.60
CA SER A 40 -0.12 6.72 23.82
C SER A 40 1.27 7.35 23.62
N ALA A 41 1.92 7.08 22.49
CA ALA A 41 3.22 7.69 22.18
C ALA A 41 3.12 9.21 22.01
N VAL A 42 2.10 9.69 21.28
CA VAL A 42 1.84 11.13 21.10
C VAL A 42 1.58 11.81 22.43
N GLU A 43 0.73 11.26 23.29
CA GLU A 43 0.45 11.80 24.62
C GLU A 43 1.71 11.92 25.49
N LYS A 44 2.59 10.91 25.45
CA LYS A 44 3.88 10.94 26.18
C LYS A 44 4.83 12.00 25.64
N ILE A 45 4.95 12.11 24.32
CA ILE A 45 5.84 13.09 23.67
C ILE A 45 5.31 14.51 23.94
N THR A 46 4.02 14.75 23.80
CA THR A 46 3.42 16.07 24.01
C THR A 46 3.44 16.48 25.48
N ALA A 47 3.33 15.53 26.42
CA ALA A 47 3.48 15.82 27.84
C ALA A 47 4.87 16.36 28.20
N GLY A 48 5.92 15.89 27.47
CA GLY A 48 7.29 16.39 27.65
C GLY A 48 7.54 17.79 27.07
N LEU A 49 6.66 18.27 26.18
CA LEU A 49 6.77 19.59 25.53
C LEU A 49 6.03 20.69 26.27
N LYS A 50 5.35 20.41 27.39
CA LYS A 50 4.58 21.37 28.17
C LYS A 50 5.48 22.51 28.69
N GLY A 51 5.23 23.73 28.20
CA GLY A 51 5.84 24.98 28.64
C GLY A 51 6.67 25.71 27.60
N GLN A 52 6.97 25.13 26.45
CA GLN A 52 7.79 25.75 25.39
C GLN A 52 7.04 26.09 24.10
N VAL A 53 5.99 25.35 23.77
CA VAL A 53 5.16 25.61 22.54
C VAL A 53 3.70 25.37 22.88
N GLN A 54 2.84 26.35 22.66
CA GLN A 54 1.39 26.24 22.80
C GLN A 54 0.79 25.91 21.42
N VAL A 55 0.95 24.68 20.94
CA VAL A 55 0.19 24.18 19.79
C VAL A 55 -0.87 23.21 20.33
N SER A 56 -2.14 23.59 20.16
CA SER A 56 -3.28 22.73 20.50
C SER A 56 -3.51 21.74 19.38
N LEU A 57 -3.53 20.44 19.70
CA LEU A 57 -3.95 19.38 18.75
C LEU A 57 -5.35 19.62 18.18
N GLU A 58 -6.23 20.23 18.98
CA GLU A 58 -7.60 20.55 18.56
C GLU A 58 -7.61 21.68 17.54
N GLU A 59 -6.79 22.71 17.70
CA GLU A 59 -6.64 23.81 16.74
C GLU A 59 -6.06 23.28 15.41
N LEU A 60 -5.07 22.40 15.45
CA LEU A 60 -4.53 21.78 14.24
C LEU A 60 -5.58 20.91 13.54
N ARG A 61 -6.37 20.13 14.27
CA ARG A 61 -7.48 19.36 13.71
C ARG A 61 -8.58 20.22 13.11
N ALA A 62 -8.80 21.41 13.60
CA ALA A 62 -9.74 22.37 13.02
C ALA A 62 -9.26 22.92 11.67
N CYS A 63 -7.94 22.97 11.44
CA CYS A 63 -7.34 23.50 10.21
C CYS A 63 -7.09 22.44 9.14
N TYR A 64 -6.96 21.16 9.52
CA TYR A 64 -6.52 20.09 8.59
C TYR A 64 -7.48 18.91 8.60
N VAL A 65 -7.90 18.51 7.40
CA VAL A 65 -8.68 17.29 7.18
C VAL A 65 -7.83 16.32 6.35
N VAL A 66 -7.50 15.16 6.94
CA VAL A 66 -6.85 14.06 6.21
C VAL A 66 -7.95 13.09 5.78
N ALA A 67 -8.30 13.10 4.49
CA ALA A 67 -9.23 12.12 3.93
C ALA A 67 -8.51 10.83 3.59
N THR A 68 -9.10 9.68 3.93
CA THR A 68 -8.58 8.36 3.59
C THR A 68 -9.58 7.65 2.68
N PRO A 69 -9.10 6.83 1.73
CA PRO A 69 -9.98 5.92 1.03
C PRO A 69 -10.58 4.90 2.01
N PRO A 70 -11.67 4.21 1.65
CA PRO A 70 -12.14 3.06 2.39
C PRO A 70 -11.02 2.03 2.55
N VAL A 71 -10.76 1.59 3.78
CA VAL A 71 -9.70 0.62 4.09
C VAL A 71 -10.28 -0.61 4.77
N VAL A 72 -9.63 -1.74 4.57
CA VAL A 72 -10.01 -2.98 5.27
C VAL A 72 -9.30 -3.03 6.62
N THR A 73 -10.10 -3.20 7.68
CA THR A 73 -9.56 -3.34 9.04
C THR A 73 -8.74 -4.63 9.17
N VAL A 74 -7.52 -4.50 9.65
CA VAL A 74 -6.63 -5.62 9.95
C VAL A 74 -6.43 -5.72 11.45
N LYS A 75 -6.39 -6.94 12.00
CA LYS A 75 -6.13 -7.17 13.42
C LYS A 75 -4.71 -6.76 13.78
N GLU A 76 -4.55 -6.03 14.89
CA GLU A 76 -3.24 -5.61 15.40
C GLU A 76 -2.31 -6.79 15.63
N GLU A 77 -2.84 -7.85 16.24
CA GLU A 77 -2.08 -9.06 16.57
C GLU A 77 -1.49 -9.71 15.31
N LEU A 78 -2.24 -9.73 14.19
CA LEU A 78 -1.76 -10.26 12.93
C LEU A 78 -0.53 -9.47 12.43
N LEU A 79 -0.61 -8.14 12.42
CA LEU A 79 0.48 -7.30 11.93
C LEU A 79 1.73 -7.42 12.81
N LEU A 80 1.56 -7.49 14.14
CA LEU A 80 2.66 -7.68 15.07
C LEU A 80 3.30 -9.06 14.93
N ASP A 81 2.50 -10.11 14.76
CA ASP A 81 3.01 -11.46 14.58
C ASP A 81 3.71 -11.63 13.23
N LEU A 82 3.16 -11.05 12.16
CA LEU A 82 3.83 -11.01 10.85
C LEU A 82 5.14 -10.23 10.92
N HIS A 83 5.17 -9.09 11.61
CA HIS A 83 6.40 -8.34 11.84
C HIS A 83 7.47 -9.18 12.54
N ARG A 84 7.10 -9.88 13.62
CA ARG A 84 8.00 -10.79 14.35
C ARG A 84 8.47 -11.94 13.46
N ALA A 85 7.57 -12.51 12.65
CA ALA A 85 7.90 -13.58 11.71
C ALA A 85 8.91 -13.13 10.66
N ILE A 86 8.77 -11.91 10.12
CA ILE A 86 9.71 -11.31 9.18
C ILE A 86 11.09 -11.09 9.79
N GLN A 87 11.12 -10.54 11.03
CA GLN A 87 12.38 -10.28 11.75
C GLN A 87 13.13 -11.56 12.10
N ASN A 88 12.41 -12.61 12.50
CA ASN A 88 12.99 -13.86 12.96
C ASN A 88 13.03 -14.95 11.87
N CYS A 89 12.71 -14.61 10.62
CA CYS A 89 12.64 -15.53 9.48
C CYS A 89 11.85 -16.79 9.82
N ARG A 90 10.63 -16.65 10.36
CA ARG A 90 9.74 -17.74 10.77
C ARG A 90 8.63 -17.93 9.76
N GLN A 91 8.35 -19.17 9.41
CA GLN A 91 7.20 -19.53 8.58
C GLN A 91 5.89 -19.27 9.34
N VAL A 92 4.85 -18.92 8.59
CA VAL A 92 3.50 -18.68 9.10
C VAL A 92 2.51 -19.52 8.31
N GLU A 93 1.67 -20.26 9.02
CA GLU A 93 0.47 -20.86 8.42
C GLU A 93 -0.65 -19.82 8.45
N ILE A 94 -1.28 -19.57 7.31
CA ILE A 94 -2.41 -18.65 7.17
C ILE A 94 -3.62 -19.35 6.58
N GLN A 95 -4.81 -19.09 7.12
CA GLN A 95 -6.08 -19.37 6.46
C GLN A 95 -6.47 -18.12 5.68
N TYR A 96 -6.41 -18.22 4.34
CA TYR A 96 -6.54 -17.08 3.43
C TYR A 96 -7.80 -17.19 2.56
N TYR A 97 -8.58 -16.10 2.54
CA TYR A 97 -9.72 -15.95 1.65
C TYR A 97 -9.30 -15.33 0.32
N THR A 98 -9.50 -16.07 -0.78
CA THR A 98 -9.23 -15.60 -2.14
C THR A 98 -10.52 -15.09 -2.77
N ALA A 99 -10.70 -13.77 -2.83
CA ALA A 99 -11.94 -13.14 -3.30
C ALA A 99 -12.28 -13.48 -4.76
N SER A 100 -11.29 -13.59 -5.66
CA SER A 100 -11.52 -13.92 -7.08
C SER A 100 -12.06 -15.33 -7.32
N ARG A 101 -11.98 -16.21 -6.34
CA ARG A 101 -12.43 -17.63 -6.44
C ARG A 101 -13.47 -17.97 -5.37
N ASP A 102 -13.83 -17.01 -4.52
CA ASP A 102 -14.68 -17.25 -3.33
C ASP A 102 -14.25 -18.49 -2.53
N ALA A 103 -12.96 -18.63 -2.28
CA ALA A 103 -12.39 -19.84 -1.69
C ALA A 103 -11.46 -19.54 -0.52
N ARG A 104 -11.53 -20.39 0.51
CA ARG A 104 -10.65 -20.38 1.67
C ARG A 104 -9.65 -21.49 1.57
N GLN A 105 -8.39 -21.20 1.77
CA GLN A 105 -7.30 -22.17 1.70
C GLN A 105 -6.29 -21.92 2.82
N THR A 106 -5.82 -22.99 3.41
CA THR A 106 -4.68 -22.94 4.33
C THR A 106 -3.39 -22.95 3.51
N ARG A 107 -2.46 -22.06 3.84
CA ARG A 107 -1.18 -21.90 3.18
C ARG A 107 -0.07 -21.74 4.19
N VAL A 108 1.07 -22.35 3.92
CA VAL A 108 2.33 -22.05 4.62
C VAL A 108 3.06 -21.00 3.78
N VAL A 109 3.44 -19.92 4.42
CA VAL A 109 4.13 -18.80 3.77
C VAL A 109 5.40 -18.42 4.53
N GLU A 110 6.38 -17.92 3.80
CA GLU A 110 7.60 -17.31 4.33
C GLU A 110 7.47 -15.79 4.19
N PRO A 111 7.21 -15.06 5.26
CA PRO A 111 6.97 -13.63 5.21
C PRO A 111 8.26 -12.84 4.96
N TYR A 112 8.28 -12.01 3.92
CA TYR A 112 9.41 -11.17 3.56
C TYR A 112 9.22 -9.71 3.95
N HIS A 113 8.08 -9.10 3.56
CA HIS A 113 7.79 -7.69 3.80
C HIS A 113 6.30 -7.44 4.11
N LEU A 114 6.04 -6.43 4.93
CA LEU A 114 4.72 -5.81 5.08
C LEU A 114 4.72 -4.48 4.35
N CYS A 115 3.72 -4.25 3.51
CA CYS A 115 3.51 -3.02 2.78
C CYS A 115 2.14 -2.42 3.14
N ASN A 116 2.08 -1.11 3.32
CA ASN A 116 0.80 -0.38 3.36
C ASN A 116 0.65 0.38 2.04
N LEU A 117 -0.37 0.01 1.26
CA LEU A 117 -0.65 0.62 -0.04
C LEU A 117 -2.04 1.23 0.01
N ARG A 118 -2.11 2.57 -0.01
CA ARG A 118 -3.37 3.33 0.04
C ARG A 118 -4.24 3.02 1.26
N GLY A 119 -3.62 2.66 2.39
CA GLY A 119 -4.30 2.31 3.64
C GLY A 119 -4.55 0.81 3.85
N ASP A 120 -4.45 -0.01 2.81
CA ASP A 120 -4.55 -1.46 2.94
C ASP A 120 -3.20 -2.12 3.19
N TRP A 121 -3.17 -3.09 4.10
CA TRP A 121 -1.99 -3.86 4.43
C TRP A 121 -1.84 -5.10 3.56
N TYR A 122 -0.63 -5.29 3.04
CA TYR A 122 -0.24 -6.43 2.24
C TYR A 122 0.99 -7.11 2.81
N LEU A 123 0.99 -8.44 2.75
CA LEU A 123 2.13 -9.29 3.05
C LEU A 123 2.73 -9.79 1.73
N ILE A 124 4.02 -9.51 1.51
CA ILE A 124 4.81 -10.14 0.46
C ILE A 124 5.48 -11.36 1.08
N ALA A 125 5.22 -12.53 0.54
CA ALA A 125 5.71 -13.81 1.09
C ALA A 125 5.90 -14.86 -0.01
N PHE A 126 6.81 -15.79 0.22
CA PHE A 126 6.90 -17.01 -0.58
C PHE A 126 5.78 -17.98 -0.17
N ASP A 127 4.97 -18.41 -1.15
CA ASP A 127 3.84 -19.32 -0.95
C ASP A 127 4.27 -20.76 -1.27
N HIS A 128 4.42 -21.61 -0.26
CA HIS A 128 4.80 -23.01 -0.46
C HIS A 128 3.82 -23.80 -1.31
N MET A 129 2.52 -23.43 -1.30
CA MET A 129 1.51 -24.11 -2.13
C MET A 129 1.73 -23.81 -3.62
N ARG A 130 2.25 -22.62 -3.96
CA ARG A 130 2.47 -22.20 -5.34
C ARG A 130 3.93 -22.30 -5.78
N GLY A 131 4.86 -22.36 -4.83
CA GLY A 131 6.29 -22.36 -5.11
C GLY A 131 6.83 -21.02 -5.63
N GLU A 132 6.16 -19.92 -5.31
CA GLU A 132 6.48 -18.58 -5.84
C GLU A 132 6.22 -17.48 -4.81
N MET A 133 6.86 -16.34 -4.99
CA MET A 133 6.56 -15.13 -4.24
C MET A 133 5.18 -14.59 -4.60
N ARG A 134 4.40 -14.17 -3.59
CA ARG A 134 3.05 -13.63 -3.75
C ARG A 134 2.79 -12.47 -2.82
N THR A 135 1.81 -11.64 -3.22
CA THR A 135 1.26 -10.57 -2.40
C THR A 135 -0.09 -11.00 -1.83
N PHE A 136 -0.22 -10.98 -0.50
CA PHE A 136 -1.43 -11.32 0.22
C PHE A 136 -2.02 -10.08 0.88
N HIS A 137 -3.29 -9.80 0.64
CA HIS A 137 -4.01 -8.74 1.35
C HIS A 137 -4.21 -9.17 2.80
N ALA A 138 -3.61 -8.48 3.77
CA ALA A 138 -3.61 -8.90 5.17
C ALA A 138 -5.03 -9.00 5.78
N GLY A 139 -5.96 -8.13 5.36
CA GLY A 139 -7.34 -8.18 5.79
C GLY A 139 -8.13 -9.43 5.34
N ARG A 140 -7.57 -10.25 4.45
CA ARG A 140 -8.14 -11.53 4.01
C ARG A 140 -7.55 -12.74 4.74
N VAL A 141 -6.64 -12.52 5.69
CA VAL A 141 -6.12 -13.55 6.60
C VAL A 141 -7.11 -13.71 7.76
N GLU A 142 -7.84 -14.81 7.77
CA GLU A 142 -8.86 -15.09 8.79
C GLU A 142 -8.25 -15.68 10.08
N ARG A 143 -7.24 -16.57 9.91
CA ARG A 143 -6.49 -17.21 11.00
C ARG A 143 -5.03 -17.30 10.61
N TRP A 144 -4.15 -17.30 11.58
CA TRP A 144 -2.71 -17.49 11.38
C TRP A 144 -2.07 -18.20 12.58
N THR A 145 -0.95 -18.86 12.33
CA THR A 145 -0.15 -19.52 13.35
C THR A 145 1.34 -19.39 12.99
N LEU A 146 2.14 -18.89 13.93
CA LEU A 146 3.60 -18.87 13.78
C LEU A 146 4.14 -20.30 13.91
N LEU A 147 4.80 -20.79 12.87
CA LEU A 147 5.37 -22.13 12.87
C LEU A 147 6.75 -22.15 13.55
N PRO A 148 7.16 -23.27 14.14
CA PRO A 148 8.51 -23.43 14.70
C PRO A 148 9.61 -23.45 13.62
N CYS A 149 9.24 -23.65 12.35
CA CYS A 149 10.15 -23.71 11.22
C CYS A 149 10.67 -22.33 10.84
N GLY A 150 12.00 -22.22 10.68
CA GLY A 150 12.63 -21.06 10.07
C GLY A 150 12.75 -21.18 8.55
N PHE A 151 13.10 -20.09 7.88
CA PHE A 151 13.45 -20.05 6.47
C PHE A 151 14.62 -19.11 6.23
N GLN A 152 15.23 -19.21 5.06
CA GLN A 152 16.28 -18.30 4.64
C GLN A 152 15.75 -17.42 3.52
N LYS A 153 15.80 -16.10 3.71
CA LYS A 153 15.41 -15.15 2.67
C LYS A 153 16.37 -15.27 1.49
N ASP A 154 15.80 -15.22 0.28
CA ASP A 154 16.59 -15.07 -0.93
C ASP A 154 17.35 -13.72 -0.88
N PRO A 155 18.70 -13.72 -0.91
CA PRO A 155 19.49 -12.50 -0.84
C PRO A 155 19.30 -11.60 -2.07
N ASP A 156 18.87 -12.16 -3.20
CA ASP A 156 18.66 -11.42 -4.45
C ASP A 156 17.24 -10.84 -4.56
N PHE A 157 16.36 -11.15 -3.61
CA PHE A 157 15.01 -10.57 -3.56
C PHE A 157 15.06 -9.09 -3.20
N SER A 158 14.49 -8.24 -4.05
CA SER A 158 14.29 -6.80 -3.80
C SER A 158 12.80 -6.47 -3.80
N VAL A 159 12.33 -5.89 -2.70
CA VAL A 159 10.95 -5.43 -2.58
C VAL A 159 10.65 -4.28 -3.54
N GLU A 160 11.64 -3.42 -3.80
CA GLU A 160 11.53 -2.30 -4.74
C GLU A 160 11.30 -2.82 -6.16
N LYS A 161 12.08 -3.81 -6.61
CA LYS A 161 11.90 -4.46 -7.92
C LYS A 161 10.57 -5.21 -7.98
N TRP A 162 10.18 -5.85 -6.87
CA TRP A 162 8.89 -6.55 -6.77
C TRP A 162 7.73 -5.58 -6.95
N MET A 163 7.75 -4.45 -6.23
CA MET A 163 6.69 -3.43 -6.29
C MET A 163 6.68 -2.66 -7.61
N ALA A 164 7.83 -2.46 -8.24
CA ALA A 164 7.92 -1.77 -9.54
C ALA A 164 7.23 -2.52 -10.69
N GLN A 165 6.93 -3.82 -10.53
CA GLN A 165 6.18 -4.62 -11.51
C GLN A 165 4.67 -4.60 -11.27
N ALA A 166 4.21 -4.10 -10.12
CA ALA A 166 2.81 -4.01 -9.77
C ALA A 166 2.20 -2.70 -10.27
N PHE A 167 0.95 -2.75 -10.72
CA PHE A 167 0.13 -1.55 -10.80
C PHE A 167 -0.61 -1.41 -9.48
N GLN A 168 -0.26 -0.39 -8.69
CA GLN A 168 -0.75 -0.19 -7.32
C GLN A 168 -0.35 -1.35 -6.36
N ALA A 169 -1.20 -2.37 -6.18
CA ALA A 169 -0.96 -3.51 -5.29
C ALA A 169 -0.88 -4.85 -6.01
N GLU A 170 -1.46 -4.96 -7.18
CA GLU A 170 -1.53 -6.21 -7.95
C GLU A 170 -0.35 -6.31 -8.92
N ARG A 171 0.48 -7.34 -8.72
CA ARG A 171 1.62 -7.59 -9.59
C ARG A 171 1.23 -8.34 -10.87
N GLY A 172 0.27 -9.29 -10.77
CA GLY A 172 -0.11 -10.16 -11.90
C GLY A 172 1.02 -11.05 -12.40
N ASP A 173 1.01 -11.31 -13.70
CA ASP A 173 2.02 -12.10 -14.40
C ASP A 173 3.24 -11.27 -14.82
N GLU A 174 3.98 -11.71 -15.85
CA GLU A 174 5.13 -10.96 -16.36
C GLU A 174 4.72 -9.54 -16.82
N PRO A 175 5.54 -8.53 -16.52
CA PRO A 175 5.25 -7.16 -16.93
C PRO A 175 5.21 -7.03 -18.44
N VAL A 176 4.16 -6.39 -18.94
CA VAL A 176 3.98 -6.04 -20.34
C VAL A 176 3.82 -4.53 -20.49
N GLU A 177 4.11 -4.02 -21.67
CA GLU A 177 3.85 -2.62 -21.97
C GLU A 177 2.34 -2.37 -22.04
N VAL A 178 1.89 -1.39 -21.27
CA VAL A 178 0.52 -0.86 -21.30
C VAL A 178 0.57 0.51 -21.95
N VAL A 179 -0.30 0.72 -22.94
CA VAL A 179 -0.43 1.99 -23.65
C VAL A 179 -1.89 2.44 -23.58
N ILE A 180 -2.11 3.62 -22.99
CA ILE A 180 -3.44 4.19 -22.81
C ILE A 180 -3.46 5.59 -23.40
N ARG A 181 -4.45 5.87 -24.23
CA ARG A 181 -4.76 7.19 -24.74
C ARG A 181 -5.84 7.83 -23.88
N PHE A 182 -5.60 9.06 -23.46
CA PHE A 182 -6.58 9.91 -22.81
C PHE A 182 -6.95 11.08 -23.72
N ASP A 183 -8.22 11.44 -23.77
CA ASP A 183 -8.66 12.62 -24.51
C ASP A 183 -8.17 13.93 -23.88
N ALA A 184 -8.40 15.06 -24.57
CA ALA A 184 -7.94 16.38 -24.12
C ALA A 184 -8.54 16.80 -22.77
N TYR A 185 -9.72 16.29 -22.40
CA TYR A 185 -10.33 16.59 -21.10
C TYR A 185 -9.60 15.85 -19.99
N GLN A 186 -9.47 14.54 -20.09
CA GLN A 186 -8.88 13.70 -19.05
C GLN A 186 -7.35 13.85 -18.96
N ALA A 187 -6.67 14.14 -20.06
CA ALA A 187 -5.24 14.38 -20.11
C ALA A 187 -4.77 15.46 -19.12
N ARG A 188 -5.59 16.46 -18.83
CA ARG A 188 -5.30 17.53 -17.86
C ARG A 188 -5.02 16.99 -16.46
N TYR A 189 -5.77 15.97 -16.04
CA TYR A 189 -5.66 15.36 -14.70
C TYR A 189 -4.61 14.25 -14.66
N ILE A 190 -4.43 13.54 -15.77
CA ILE A 190 -3.47 12.42 -15.83
C ILE A 190 -2.04 12.96 -15.74
N ARG A 191 -1.70 14.04 -16.42
CA ARG A 191 -0.35 14.62 -16.46
C ARG A 191 0.14 15.18 -15.12
N GLU A 192 -0.78 15.46 -14.19
CA GLU A 192 -0.44 16.01 -12.86
C GLU A 192 0.16 14.99 -11.91
N ARG A 193 0.10 13.69 -12.26
CA ARG A 193 0.45 12.60 -11.34
C ARG A 193 1.40 11.60 -11.96
N CYS A 194 2.24 11.01 -11.11
CA CYS A 194 2.97 9.80 -11.44
C CYS A 194 2.11 8.58 -11.07
N TRP A 195 1.62 7.86 -12.06
CA TRP A 195 0.75 6.70 -11.91
C TRP A 195 1.54 5.41 -11.77
N HIS A 196 2.71 5.33 -12.42
CA HIS A 196 3.60 4.18 -12.37
C HIS A 196 5.06 4.62 -12.45
N PRO A 197 6.00 3.95 -11.74
CA PRO A 197 7.43 4.33 -11.75
C PRO A 197 8.08 4.30 -13.13
N THR A 198 7.59 3.44 -14.04
CA THR A 198 8.12 3.31 -15.41
C THR A 198 7.33 4.10 -16.44
N GLN A 199 6.46 5.03 -16.00
CA GLN A 199 5.62 5.75 -16.95
C GLN A 199 6.41 6.70 -17.83
N GLU A 200 5.98 6.75 -19.09
CA GLU A 200 6.33 7.75 -20.08
C GLU A 200 5.04 8.40 -20.60
N SER A 201 5.07 9.68 -20.84
CA SER A 201 3.91 10.42 -21.36
C SER A 201 4.28 11.20 -22.60
N GLU A 202 3.39 11.18 -23.60
CA GLU A 202 3.53 11.87 -24.88
C GLU A 202 2.30 12.72 -25.15
N GLU A 203 2.50 14.01 -25.40
CA GLU A 203 1.41 14.94 -25.74
C GLU A 203 0.95 14.70 -27.19
N MET A 204 -0.36 14.64 -27.39
CA MET A 204 -0.95 14.43 -28.70
C MET A 204 -1.39 15.77 -29.35
N PRO A 205 -1.39 15.88 -30.69
CA PRO A 205 -1.78 17.11 -31.38
C PRO A 205 -3.21 17.58 -31.10
N ASP A 206 -4.10 16.68 -30.71
CA ASP A 206 -5.49 16.95 -30.33
C ASP A 206 -5.65 17.41 -28.87
N GLY A 207 -4.53 17.59 -28.14
CA GLY A 207 -4.49 17.95 -26.72
C GLY A 207 -4.67 16.75 -25.78
N GLY A 208 -4.81 15.55 -26.32
CA GLY A 208 -4.82 14.30 -25.57
C GLY A 208 -3.44 13.91 -25.06
N LEU A 209 -3.37 12.80 -24.32
CA LEU A 209 -2.15 12.27 -23.74
C LEU A 209 -2.05 10.77 -24.01
N LEU A 210 -0.88 10.32 -24.42
CA LEU A 210 -0.53 8.92 -24.48
C LEU A 210 0.32 8.57 -23.25
N LEU A 211 -0.15 7.65 -22.45
CA LEU A 211 0.55 7.17 -21.27
C LEU A 211 1.04 5.74 -21.51
N ARG A 212 2.35 5.50 -21.34
CA ARG A 212 2.99 4.18 -21.47
C ARG A 212 3.62 3.79 -20.14
N PHE A 213 3.53 2.53 -19.75
CA PHE A 213 4.23 1.97 -18.60
C PHE A 213 4.28 0.43 -18.68
N HIS A 214 5.13 -0.20 -17.87
CA HIS A 214 5.30 -1.66 -17.86
C HIS A 214 4.79 -2.24 -16.55
N THR A 215 3.79 -3.12 -16.60
CA THR A 215 3.24 -3.79 -15.42
C THR A 215 2.65 -5.16 -15.75
N GLY A 216 2.62 -6.05 -14.76
CA GLY A 216 1.85 -7.29 -14.81
C GLY A 216 0.45 -7.16 -14.18
N GLY A 217 0.16 -6.07 -13.47
CA GLY A 217 -1.10 -5.83 -12.75
C GLY A 217 -2.28 -5.44 -13.64
N LEU A 218 -2.51 -6.17 -14.75
CA LEU A 218 -3.49 -5.80 -15.78
C LEU A 218 -4.93 -5.72 -15.26
N ALA A 219 -5.31 -6.54 -14.28
CA ALA A 219 -6.66 -6.49 -13.72
C ALA A 219 -6.91 -5.19 -12.92
N GLU A 220 -5.88 -4.64 -12.25
CA GLU A 220 -5.99 -3.30 -11.63
C GLU A 220 -5.99 -2.19 -12.68
N VAL A 221 -5.15 -2.30 -13.71
CA VAL A 221 -5.16 -1.35 -14.83
C VAL A 221 -6.53 -1.29 -15.47
N ARG A 222 -7.16 -2.45 -15.74
CA ARG A 222 -8.52 -2.52 -16.29
C ARG A 222 -9.51 -1.72 -15.45
N ARG A 223 -9.59 -1.99 -14.15
CA ARG A 223 -10.49 -1.27 -13.23
C ARG A 223 -10.20 0.24 -13.20
N TRP A 224 -8.92 0.60 -13.25
CA TRP A 224 -8.49 2.00 -13.25
C TRP A 224 -8.91 2.72 -14.53
N VAL A 225 -8.66 2.12 -15.71
CA VAL A 225 -9.03 2.71 -17.01
C VAL A 225 -10.54 2.84 -17.13
N MET A 226 -11.31 1.82 -16.74
CA MET A 226 -12.78 1.84 -16.77
C MET A 226 -13.38 2.96 -15.90
N SER A 227 -12.67 3.42 -14.85
CA SER A 227 -13.13 4.54 -14.05
C SER A 227 -13.19 5.89 -14.79
N TYR A 228 -12.55 5.97 -15.96
CA TYR A 228 -12.56 7.17 -16.81
C TYR A 228 -13.61 7.11 -17.94
N GLY A 229 -14.31 5.99 -18.10
CA GLY A 229 -15.33 5.82 -19.15
C GLY A 229 -14.76 6.08 -20.54
N SER A 230 -15.50 6.86 -21.34
CA SER A 230 -15.12 7.18 -22.72
C SER A 230 -13.89 8.11 -22.87
N HIS A 231 -13.35 8.62 -21.77
CA HIS A 231 -12.18 9.52 -21.78
C HIS A 231 -10.84 8.77 -21.83
N ALA A 232 -10.85 7.44 -21.76
CA ALA A 232 -9.66 6.61 -21.80
C ALA A 232 -9.84 5.44 -22.78
N GLU A 233 -8.83 5.19 -23.59
CA GLU A 233 -8.78 4.08 -24.55
C GLU A 233 -7.49 3.28 -24.36
N VAL A 234 -7.61 1.96 -24.13
CA VAL A 234 -6.45 1.06 -24.09
C VAL A 234 -6.02 0.75 -25.51
N LEU A 235 -4.75 1.04 -25.84
CA LEU A 235 -4.17 0.73 -27.14
C LEU A 235 -3.35 -0.56 -27.09
N ALA A 236 -2.69 -0.87 -25.96
CA ALA A 236 -1.94 -2.09 -25.73
C ALA A 236 -1.97 -2.47 -24.23
N PRO A 237 -1.86 -3.78 -23.91
CA PRO A 237 -1.84 -4.92 -24.81
C PRO A 237 -3.23 -5.25 -25.35
N GLU A 238 -3.30 -5.99 -26.46
CA GLU A 238 -4.56 -6.33 -27.14
C GLU A 238 -5.55 -7.11 -26.26
N GLY A 239 -5.05 -7.99 -25.37
CA GLY A 239 -5.89 -8.69 -24.40
C GLY A 239 -6.65 -7.72 -23.49
N LEU A 240 -5.94 -6.78 -22.88
CA LEU A 240 -6.54 -5.76 -22.01
C LEU A 240 -7.50 -4.85 -22.78
N ARG A 241 -7.13 -4.47 -24.01
CA ARG A 241 -7.99 -3.65 -24.88
C ARG A 241 -9.35 -4.31 -25.13
N ARG A 242 -9.36 -5.62 -25.47
CA ARG A 242 -10.60 -6.37 -25.67
C ARG A 242 -11.43 -6.47 -24.41
N GLU A 243 -10.81 -6.81 -23.26
CA GLU A 243 -11.52 -6.92 -21.99
C GLU A 243 -12.20 -5.61 -21.61
N VAL A 244 -11.51 -4.47 -21.78
CA VAL A 244 -12.10 -3.14 -21.51
C VAL A 244 -13.25 -2.84 -22.46
N ALA A 245 -13.10 -3.17 -23.75
CA ALA A 245 -14.14 -2.90 -24.77
C ALA A 245 -15.39 -3.79 -24.59
N GLU A 246 -15.23 -5.01 -24.03
CA GLU A 246 -16.36 -5.93 -23.75
C GLU A 246 -17.14 -5.52 -22.49
N GLU A 247 -16.49 -4.85 -21.53
CA GLU A 247 -17.12 -4.41 -20.26
C GLU A 247 -17.67 -2.98 -20.32
N ALA A 248 -17.29 -2.16 -21.32
CA ALA A 248 -17.69 -0.75 -21.48
C ALA A 248 -19.02 -0.59 -22.21
#